data_06dac119ab4043f34175544cd0054a57
#
_entry.id   06dac119ab4043f34175544cd0054a57
#
_cell.length_a   1.000
_cell.length_b   1.000
_cell.length_c   1.000
_cell.angle_alpha   90.00
_cell.angle_beta   90.00
_cell.angle_gamma   90.00
#
_symmetry.space_group_name_H-M   'P 1'
#
loop_
_entity.id
_entity.type
_entity.pdbx_description
1 polymer ?
#
loop_
_entity_poly.entity_id
_entity_poly.type
_entity_poly.pdbx_seq_one_letter_code
_entity_poly.pdbx_strand_id
1 'polypeptide(L)'
;MRYESNFERSSCTVDSLKLDLFKKMIIESKRKGVLLAFFVSPAYKKDYYSSTKPIELLCRKEGIPFFNDNFVHGISDHRDNFHDSVHLNEAGSEKYTKLVIKQIKGLSSK
;
A
#
# COMPACT_ATOMS: atom_id res chain seq x y z
N MET A 1 4.00 25.01 3.36
CA MET A 1 3.78 25.12 1.93
C MET A 1 2.31 24.94 1.58
N ARG A 2 1.82 25.79 0.72
CA ARG A 2 0.41 25.77 0.37
C ARG A 2 -0.05 24.43 -0.20
N TYR A 3 0.84 23.79 -0.92
CA TYR A 3 0.53 22.51 -1.53
C TYR A 3 0.18 21.46 -0.47
N GLU A 4 0.98 21.40 0.58
CA GLU A 4 0.73 20.42 1.64
C GLU A 4 -0.56 20.69 2.38
N SER A 5 -0.80 21.98 2.65
CA SER A 5 -2.01 22.36 3.33
C SER A 5 -3.24 21.98 2.53
N ASN A 6 -3.20 22.26 1.23
CA ASN A 6 -4.30 21.89 0.34
C ASN A 6 -4.42 20.38 0.24
N PHE A 7 -3.30 19.69 0.25
CA PHE A 7 -3.32 18.25 0.14
C PHE A 7 -4.04 17.62 1.35
N GLU A 8 -3.75 18.11 2.54
CA GLU A 8 -4.39 17.55 3.72
C GLU A 8 -5.90 17.76 3.70
N ARG A 9 -6.31 18.93 3.31
CA ARG A 9 -7.73 19.21 3.24
C ARG A 9 -8.40 18.41 2.15
N SER A 10 -7.73 18.33 1.02
CA SER A 10 -8.26 17.58 -0.10
C SER A 10 -8.30 16.10 0.18
N SER A 11 -7.38 15.60 1.02
CA SER A 11 -7.28 14.16 1.22
C SER A 11 -8.51 13.59 1.91
N CYS A 12 -9.21 14.38 2.73
CA CYS A 12 -10.46 13.91 3.30
C CYS A 12 -11.48 13.60 2.22
N THR A 13 -11.64 14.53 1.27
CA THR A 13 -12.57 14.33 0.16
C THR A 13 -12.04 13.30 -0.83
N VAL A 14 -10.74 13.39 -1.14
CA VAL A 14 -10.13 12.46 -2.07
C VAL A 14 -10.16 11.05 -1.50
N ASP A 15 -9.92 10.92 -0.19
CA ASP A 15 -9.96 9.62 0.45
C ASP A 15 -11.34 9.01 0.39
N SER A 16 -12.39 9.82 0.52
CA SER A 16 -13.75 9.33 0.39
C SER A 16 -14.01 8.76 -1.00
N LEU A 17 -13.59 9.49 -2.03
CA LEU A 17 -13.75 9.03 -3.39
C LEU A 17 -12.95 7.78 -3.66
N LYS A 18 -11.69 7.77 -3.19
CA LYS A 18 -10.84 6.60 -3.37
C LYS A 18 -11.41 5.40 -2.63
N LEU A 19 -11.94 5.62 -1.44
CA LEU A 19 -12.52 4.55 -0.66
C LEU A 19 -13.72 3.94 -1.38
N ASP A 20 -14.55 4.78 -2.00
CA ASP A 20 -15.68 4.29 -2.77
C ASP A 20 -15.22 3.46 -3.96
N LEU A 21 -14.15 3.89 -4.62
CA LEU A 21 -13.60 3.13 -5.74
C LEU A 21 -13.05 1.79 -5.27
N PHE A 22 -12.38 1.78 -4.14
CA PHE A 22 -11.87 0.53 -3.57
C PHE A 22 -13.00 -0.41 -3.20
N LYS A 23 -14.08 0.13 -2.64
CA LYS A 23 -15.26 -0.70 -2.32
C LYS A 23 -15.83 -1.34 -3.56
N LYS A 24 -15.95 -0.57 -4.63
CA LYS A 24 -16.48 -1.10 -5.90
C LYS A 24 -15.55 -2.16 -6.45
N MET A 25 -14.24 -1.94 -6.37
CA MET A 25 -13.27 -2.92 -6.84
C MET A 25 -13.37 -4.21 -6.05
N ILE A 26 -13.54 -4.11 -4.73
CA ILE A 26 -13.66 -5.29 -3.89
C ILE A 26 -14.92 -6.07 -4.24
N ILE A 27 -16.03 -5.37 -4.39
CA ILE A 27 -17.30 -6.02 -4.75
C ILE A 27 -17.17 -6.73 -6.10
N GLU A 28 -16.60 -6.04 -7.06
CA GLU A 28 -16.45 -6.60 -8.40
C GLU A 28 -15.54 -7.81 -8.39
N SER A 29 -14.45 -7.75 -7.63
CA SER A 29 -13.52 -8.85 -7.54
C SER A 29 -14.16 -10.08 -6.92
N LYS A 30 -14.93 -9.88 -5.86
CA LYS A 30 -15.62 -11.00 -5.23
C LYS A 30 -16.64 -11.62 -6.17
N ARG A 31 -17.34 -10.77 -6.90
CA ARG A 31 -18.33 -11.25 -7.87
C ARG A 31 -17.69 -12.11 -8.95
N LYS A 32 -16.48 -11.74 -9.36
CA LYS A 32 -15.77 -12.44 -10.43
C LYS A 32 -14.84 -13.55 -9.93
N GLY A 33 -14.75 -13.71 -8.61
CA GLY A 33 -13.87 -14.73 -8.06
C GLY A 33 -12.40 -14.39 -8.14
N VAL A 34 -12.06 -13.11 -8.23
CA VAL A 34 -10.68 -12.65 -8.29
C VAL A 34 -10.19 -12.35 -6.88
N LEU A 35 -9.01 -12.85 -6.56
CA LEU A 35 -8.40 -12.58 -5.27
C LEU A 35 -7.68 -11.25 -5.31
N LEU A 36 -7.87 -10.45 -4.26
CA LEU A 36 -7.21 -9.15 -4.12
C LEU A 36 -6.32 -9.15 -2.90
N ALA A 37 -5.23 -8.43 -2.98
CA ALA A 37 -4.39 -8.11 -1.84
C ALA A 37 -3.87 -6.69 -2.03
N PHE A 38 -3.73 -5.97 -0.93
CA PHE A 38 -3.25 -4.59 -0.98
C PHE A 38 -1.92 -4.49 -0.29
N PHE A 39 -1.03 -3.70 -0.87
CA PHE A 39 0.32 -3.50 -0.38
C PHE A 39 0.62 -2.01 -0.31
N VAL A 40 1.20 -1.57 0.82
CA VAL A 40 1.79 -0.24 0.92
C VAL A 40 3.27 -0.43 0.69
N SER A 41 3.82 0.24 -0.33
CA SER A 41 5.20 0.02 -0.71
C SER A 41 6.15 0.68 0.29
N PRO A 42 7.41 0.20 0.34
CA PRO A 42 8.39 0.75 1.27
C PRO A 42 8.76 2.18 0.94
N ALA A 43 9.02 2.97 1.99
CA ALA A 43 9.62 4.29 1.88
C ALA A 43 10.96 4.26 2.60
N TYR A 44 11.82 5.22 2.28
CA TYR A 44 13.10 5.33 2.95
C TYR A 44 12.86 5.79 4.38
N LYS A 45 13.40 5.05 5.34
CA LYS A 45 13.17 5.22 6.76
C LYS A 45 11.72 4.91 7.07
N LYS A 46 10.90 5.88 7.17
CA LYS A 46 9.49 5.66 7.43
C LYS A 46 8.73 6.89 7.01
N ASP A 47 7.72 6.69 6.24
CA ASP A 47 6.83 7.78 5.85
C ASP A 47 5.44 7.48 6.37
N TYR A 48 4.69 8.52 6.66
CA TYR A 48 3.38 8.35 7.25
C TYR A 48 2.31 8.54 6.20
N TYR A 49 1.53 7.49 6.03
CA TYR A 49 0.39 7.53 5.14
C TYR A 49 -0.86 7.29 5.97
N SER A 50 -1.26 8.32 6.71
CA SER A 50 -2.48 8.20 7.51
C SER A 50 -3.67 7.88 6.63
N SER A 51 -3.59 8.25 5.36
CA SER A 51 -4.67 7.99 4.42
C SER A 51 -4.83 6.51 4.09
N THR A 52 -3.85 5.67 4.44
CA THR A 52 -4.00 4.23 4.22
C THR A 52 -4.84 3.55 5.27
N LYS A 53 -5.06 4.21 6.40
CA LYS A 53 -5.79 3.60 7.49
C LYS A 53 -7.24 3.23 7.12
N PRO A 54 -7.99 4.11 6.45
CA PRO A 54 -9.35 3.72 6.04
C PRO A 54 -9.37 2.52 5.12
N ILE A 55 -8.36 2.41 4.24
CA ILE A 55 -8.28 1.28 3.32
C ILE A 55 -7.93 0.01 4.09
N GLU A 56 -7.04 0.12 5.06
CA GLU A 56 -6.69 -1.02 5.89
C GLU A 56 -7.91 -1.55 6.64
N LEU A 57 -8.70 -0.64 7.23
CA LEU A 57 -9.89 -1.04 7.96
C LEU A 57 -10.92 -1.69 7.04
N LEU A 58 -11.06 -1.15 5.83
CA LEU A 58 -11.96 -1.72 4.85
C LEU A 58 -11.51 -3.14 4.47
N CYS A 59 -10.22 -3.32 4.27
CA CYS A 59 -9.69 -4.64 3.92
C CYS A 59 -9.96 -5.65 5.03
N ARG A 60 -9.78 -5.24 6.28
CA ARG A 60 -10.08 -6.12 7.40
C ARG A 60 -11.54 -6.52 7.43
N LYS A 61 -12.41 -5.55 7.22
CA LYS A 61 -13.83 -5.80 7.22
C LYS A 61 -14.23 -6.78 6.13
N GLU A 62 -13.61 -6.64 4.97
CA GLU A 62 -13.96 -7.44 3.80
C GLU A 62 -13.14 -8.71 3.65
N GLY A 63 -12.22 -8.97 4.58
CA GLY A 63 -11.40 -10.18 4.48
C GLY A 63 -10.35 -10.12 3.41
N ILE A 64 -9.91 -8.92 3.04
CA ILE A 64 -8.89 -8.71 2.01
C ILE A 64 -7.53 -8.60 2.69
N PRO A 65 -6.52 -9.37 2.26
CA PRO A 65 -5.18 -9.23 2.82
C PRO A 65 -4.63 -7.83 2.59
N PHE A 66 -4.04 -7.27 3.63
CA PHE A 66 -3.46 -5.93 3.58
C PHE A 66 -2.08 -6.00 4.20
N PHE A 67 -1.06 -5.65 3.42
CA PHE A 67 0.32 -5.66 3.85
C PHE A 67 0.85 -4.24 3.89
N ASN A 68 1.09 -3.73 5.09
CA ASN A 68 1.68 -2.42 5.24
C ASN A 68 3.19 -2.57 5.26
N ASP A 69 3.79 -2.49 4.08
CA ASP A 69 5.23 -2.63 3.91
C ASP A 69 5.92 -1.27 3.84
N ASN A 70 5.33 -0.25 4.44
CA ASN A 70 5.91 1.09 4.41
C ASN A 70 7.31 1.11 4.99
N PHE A 71 7.56 0.31 6.03
CA PHE A 71 8.90 0.11 6.51
C PHE A 71 9.23 -1.38 6.48
N VAL A 72 10.23 -1.73 5.68
CA VAL A 72 10.72 -3.11 5.59
C VAL A 72 12.20 -3.09 5.94
N HIS A 73 12.56 -3.83 6.98
CA HIS A 73 13.94 -3.95 7.38
C HIS A 73 14.75 -4.56 6.23
N GLY A 74 15.88 -3.97 5.92
CA GLY A 74 16.68 -4.40 4.78
C GLY A 74 16.38 -3.65 3.51
N ILE A 75 15.26 -2.96 3.44
CA ILE A 75 14.92 -2.13 2.29
C ILE A 75 14.80 -0.67 2.72
N SER A 76 13.93 -0.40 3.68
CA SER A 76 13.61 0.97 4.09
C SER A 76 14.74 1.63 4.84
N ASP A 77 15.64 0.87 5.42
CA ASP A 77 16.75 1.40 6.19
C ASP A 77 18.00 1.63 5.34
N HIS A 78 17.93 1.39 4.02
CA HIS A 78 19.07 1.58 3.13
C HIS A 78 18.72 2.58 2.03
N ARG A 79 19.35 3.73 2.08
CA ARG A 79 19.11 4.80 1.10
C ARG A 79 19.37 4.33 -0.32
N ASP A 80 20.27 3.36 -0.49
CA ASP A 80 20.66 2.86 -1.81
C ASP A 80 19.50 2.22 -2.56
N ASN A 81 18.41 1.92 -1.90
CA ASN A 81 17.27 1.26 -2.53
C ASN A 81 16.26 2.24 -3.10
N PHE A 82 16.54 3.55 -3.05
CA PHE A 82 15.54 4.55 -3.36
C PHE A 82 16.07 5.61 -4.32
N HIS A 83 15.19 6.11 -5.20
CA HIS A 83 15.42 7.31 -5.97
C HIS A 83 15.30 8.54 -5.11
N ASP A 84 14.24 8.57 -4.31
CA ASP A 84 13.98 9.64 -3.35
C ASP A 84 13.37 8.97 -2.13
N SER A 85 12.81 9.75 -1.23
CA SER A 85 12.36 9.19 0.04
C SER A 85 11.16 8.25 -0.08
N VAL A 86 10.45 8.27 -1.19
CA VAL A 86 9.23 7.48 -1.30
C VAL A 86 9.17 6.59 -2.55
N HIS A 87 10.20 6.61 -3.39
CA HIS A 87 10.20 5.80 -4.61
C HIS A 87 11.39 4.87 -4.65
N LEU A 88 11.12 3.59 -4.78
CA LEU A 88 12.16 2.59 -4.92
C LEU A 88 12.87 2.75 -6.25
N ASN A 89 14.19 2.51 -6.24
CA ASN A 89 14.93 2.41 -7.49
C ASN A 89 14.94 0.96 -7.96
N GLU A 90 15.75 0.65 -8.96
CA GLU A 90 15.76 -0.70 -9.51
C GLU A 90 16.15 -1.73 -8.46
N ALA A 91 17.20 -1.43 -7.68
CA ALA A 91 17.66 -2.37 -6.66
C ALA A 91 16.59 -2.58 -5.58
N GLY A 92 15.97 -1.50 -5.14
CA GLY A 92 14.92 -1.59 -4.14
C GLY A 92 13.69 -2.32 -4.65
N SER A 93 13.32 -2.05 -5.89
CA SER A 93 12.18 -2.73 -6.51
C SER A 93 12.41 -4.21 -6.63
N GLU A 94 13.61 -4.63 -6.94
CA GLU A 94 13.93 -6.04 -7.04
C GLU A 94 13.78 -6.73 -5.70
N LYS A 95 14.29 -6.09 -4.64
CA LYS A 95 14.18 -6.64 -3.30
C LYS A 95 12.72 -6.71 -2.85
N TYR A 96 11.96 -5.66 -3.13
CA TYR A 96 10.58 -5.63 -2.70
C TYR A 96 9.73 -6.63 -3.49
N THR A 97 10.02 -6.80 -4.77
CA THR A 97 9.30 -7.78 -5.57
C THR A 97 9.45 -9.17 -4.99
N LYS A 98 10.65 -9.52 -4.54
CA LYS A 98 10.87 -10.82 -3.92
C LYS A 98 10.04 -10.97 -2.65
N LEU A 99 9.94 -9.93 -1.86
CA LEU A 99 9.13 -9.96 -0.66
C LEU A 99 7.65 -10.13 -1.00
N VAL A 100 7.16 -9.38 -1.99
CA VAL A 100 5.76 -9.47 -2.39
C VAL A 100 5.43 -10.88 -2.86
N ILE A 101 6.31 -11.48 -3.65
CA ILE A 101 6.09 -12.84 -4.11
C ILE A 101 6.00 -13.80 -2.93
N LYS A 102 6.88 -13.64 -1.96
CA LYS A 102 6.86 -14.48 -0.77
C LYS A 102 5.56 -14.30 0.00
N GLN A 103 5.09 -13.05 0.14
CA GLN A 103 3.84 -12.79 0.85
C GLN A 103 2.65 -13.40 0.12
N ILE A 104 2.65 -13.30 -1.21
CA ILE A 104 1.58 -13.88 -2.01
C ILE A 104 1.57 -15.39 -1.89
N LYS A 105 2.74 -16.01 -1.93
CA LYS A 105 2.83 -17.46 -1.77
C LYS A 105 2.33 -17.89 -0.40
N GLY A 106 2.57 -17.08 0.63
CA GLY A 106 2.06 -17.35 1.94
C GLY A 106 0.55 -17.38 1.99
N LEU A 107 -0.10 -16.54 1.19
CA LEU A 107 -1.55 -16.53 1.12
C LEU A 107 -2.08 -17.80 0.48
N SER A 108 -1.44 -18.26 -0.57
CA SER A 108 -1.96 -19.42 -1.29
C SER A 108 -1.71 -20.72 -0.56
N SER A 109 -0.85 -20.73 0.45
CA SER A 109 -0.64 -21.97 1.22
C SER A 109 -1.64 -22.12 2.36
N LYS A 110 -2.54 -21.16 2.51
CA LYS A 110 -3.62 -21.30 3.47
C LYS A 110 -4.84 -21.88 2.77
#